data_9f36fbac5582192cc4ab12d9291a3ae3
#
_entry.id   9f36fbac5582192cc4ab12d9291a3ae3
#
_cell.length_a   1.000
_cell.length_b   1.000
_cell.length_c   1.000
_cell.angle_alpha   90.00
_cell.angle_beta   90.00
_cell.angle_gamma   90.00
#
_symmetry.space_group_name_H-M   'P 1'
#
loop_
_entity.id
_entity.type
_entity.pdbx_description
1 polymer ?
#
loop_
_entity_poly.entity_id
_entity_poly.type
_entity_poly.pdbx_seq_one_letter_code
_entity_poly.pdbx_strand_id
1 'polypeptide(L)'
;MVRVLGWACSAASACACAVAVGLGACTAPPKDPMAVLTNPRSLSEQQLGAIKGLSAGARPIDTDAAREVRRLVFAPGIALGTRQAAFDLLAEDDRNGLREALETNIVRMDSFEFRRWVLEQIGARGMKDFTAVVVNSWAGAVPVWGPDERGRPEFAALAAMYGPDRVPDALFAVLNESHPTRQAGLRARTWEILIRLDERAALRDLVMKSSIRPDDAMLRDIKQLVDELGILPETREELLWLAKLRANASPEYWKAAGEALRAIPEDRKQGFELRGVPVALAARRHAPELLSRSREGLYDDLMVRLRTRDASKYSANFTGWETGPRRTEVLGLQRDEVRWIDLVACNLALALVDDPAVRARLFDMGDRDQQDRRTEYGGVIRIDDAGNWSVVEVRPRVTGSDLKFEAPQELFDQGYTALFHFHLHAQEFENGGYAGPHMGDFGYANSTRANCLVMTFVRRDTMNVDFYRHGPLVIDLGTVKRP
;
A
#
# COMPACT_ATOMS: atom_id res chain seq x y z
N MET A 1 50.70 30.13 -24.11
CA MET A 1 51.73 30.67 -23.18
C MET A 1 51.35 30.18 -21.79
N VAL A 2 52.04 29.11 -21.36
CA VAL A 2 53.04 29.06 -20.27
C VAL A 2 52.38 29.22 -18.90
N ARG A 3 52.43 28.26 -17.96
CA ARG A 3 53.55 27.45 -17.48
C ARG A 3 53.06 26.22 -16.72
N VAL A 4 53.68 25.10 -17.01
CA VAL A 4 53.81 23.89 -16.21
C VAL A 4 54.66 24.22 -14.99
N LEU A 5 54.27 23.73 -13.82
CA LEU A 5 55.18 23.49 -12.70
C LEU A 5 54.83 22.17 -12.06
N GLY A 6 55.65 21.21 -12.38
CA GLY A 6 55.70 19.94 -11.68
C GLY A 6 56.38 20.10 -10.31
N TRP A 7 55.95 19.27 -9.37
CA TRP A 7 56.76 18.93 -8.20
C TRP A 7 56.76 17.41 -8.04
N ALA A 8 57.93 16.94 -8.05
CA ALA A 8 58.27 15.54 -7.95
C ALA A 8 58.48 15.11 -6.49
N CYS A 9 58.21 13.84 -6.29
CA CYS A 9 58.76 12.91 -5.33
C CYS A 9 58.94 13.33 -3.88
N SER A 10 58.27 12.64 -3.00
CA SER A 10 59.01 12.08 -1.84
C SER A 10 58.41 10.74 -1.44
N ALA A 11 59.32 9.81 -1.22
CA ALA A 11 59.16 8.39 -1.05
C ALA A 11 58.68 8.00 0.35
N ALA A 12 58.06 6.83 0.40
CA ALA A 12 58.10 5.83 1.41
C ALA A 12 57.61 6.14 2.85
N SER A 13 56.41 5.66 3.14
CA SER A 13 56.18 5.01 4.44
C SER A 13 55.24 3.83 4.24
N ALA A 14 55.80 2.64 4.15
CA ALA A 14 55.09 1.39 4.15
C ALA A 14 54.55 1.16 5.56
N CYS A 15 53.30 1.55 5.80
CA CYS A 15 52.52 1.06 6.93
C CYS A 15 51.95 -0.31 6.54
N ALA A 16 52.64 -1.34 6.99
CA ALA A 16 52.11 -2.71 6.99
C ALA A 16 50.87 -2.74 7.90
N CYS A 17 49.68 -2.53 7.33
CA CYS A 17 48.48 -2.99 7.97
C CYS A 17 48.48 -4.51 7.95
N ALA A 18 48.90 -5.10 9.05
CA ALA A 18 48.64 -6.50 9.34
C ALA A 18 47.10 -6.66 9.36
N VAL A 19 46.57 -7.16 8.24
CA VAL A 19 45.22 -7.74 8.22
C VAL A 19 45.28 -8.95 9.12
N ALA A 20 44.89 -8.78 10.37
CA ALA A 20 44.55 -9.88 11.24
C ALA A 20 43.36 -10.58 10.58
N VAL A 21 43.62 -11.53 9.71
CA VAL A 21 42.67 -12.57 9.34
C VAL A 21 42.37 -13.28 10.66
N GLY A 22 41.26 -12.85 11.28
CA GLY A 22 40.71 -13.53 12.42
C GLY A 22 40.44 -14.97 12.02
N LEU A 23 41.37 -15.86 12.36
CA LEU A 23 41.13 -17.28 12.40
C LEU A 23 39.91 -17.48 13.27
N GLY A 24 38.76 -17.68 12.62
CA GLY A 24 37.54 -18.08 13.30
C GLY A 24 37.87 -19.28 14.15
N ALA A 25 37.98 -19.08 15.46
CA ALA A 25 38.15 -20.15 16.39
C ALA A 25 37.04 -21.17 16.11
N CYS A 26 37.40 -22.32 15.56
CA CYS A 26 36.52 -23.48 15.51
C CYS A 26 36.24 -23.87 16.96
N THR A 27 35.29 -23.19 17.60
CA THR A 27 34.82 -23.64 18.92
C THR A 27 34.17 -25.00 18.71
N ALA A 28 34.65 -25.99 19.45
CA ALA A 28 34.04 -27.31 19.43
C ALA A 28 32.52 -27.17 19.71
N PRO A 29 31.69 -27.99 19.07
CA PRO A 29 30.26 -27.96 19.34
C PRO A 29 29.97 -28.07 20.83
N PRO A 30 28.99 -27.29 21.37
CA PRO A 30 28.67 -27.38 22.78
C PRO A 30 28.21 -28.79 23.12
N LYS A 31 28.54 -29.26 24.32
CA LYS A 31 28.15 -30.61 24.80
C LYS A 31 26.60 -30.77 24.86
N ASP A 32 25.90 -29.68 25.11
CA ASP A 32 24.44 -29.62 25.09
C ASP A 32 24.00 -28.44 24.19
N PRO A 33 23.71 -28.71 22.90
CA PRO A 33 23.22 -27.69 21.98
C PRO A 33 21.90 -27.05 22.45
N MET A 34 20.98 -27.81 23.06
CA MET A 34 19.68 -27.28 23.49
C MET A 34 19.81 -26.29 24.63
N ALA A 35 20.70 -26.50 25.58
CA ALA A 35 20.99 -25.55 26.65
C ALA A 35 21.47 -24.19 26.09
N VAL A 36 22.21 -24.20 24.98
CA VAL A 36 22.64 -22.97 24.31
C VAL A 36 21.49 -22.31 23.55
N LEU A 37 20.68 -23.07 22.81
CA LEU A 37 19.57 -22.52 22.00
C LEU A 37 18.44 -21.94 22.84
N THR A 38 18.16 -22.50 24.00
CA THR A 38 17.11 -22.05 24.92
C THR A 38 17.54 -20.91 25.83
N ASN A 39 18.84 -20.63 25.96
CA ASN A 39 19.36 -19.55 26.78
C ASN A 39 19.29 -18.21 26.02
N PRO A 40 18.46 -17.24 26.46
CA PRO A 40 18.29 -15.95 25.77
C PRO A 40 19.56 -15.07 25.82
N ARG A 41 20.56 -15.42 26.66
CA ARG A 41 21.84 -14.71 26.76
C ARG A 41 22.94 -15.31 25.89
N SER A 42 22.66 -16.38 25.18
CA SER A 42 23.63 -16.99 24.28
C SER A 42 23.97 -16.06 23.12
N LEU A 43 25.25 -15.88 22.85
CA LEU A 43 25.72 -15.10 21.71
C LEU A 43 25.45 -15.84 20.40
N SER A 44 25.33 -15.10 19.30
CA SER A 44 25.07 -15.68 17.97
C SER A 44 26.09 -16.73 17.55
N GLU A 45 27.38 -16.54 17.93
CA GLU A 45 28.41 -17.51 17.63
C GLU A 45 28.24 -18.85 18.41
N GLN A 46 27.78 -18.77 19.65
CA GLN A 46 27.46 -19.96 20.45
C GLN A 46 26.27 -20.69 19.86
N GLN A 47 25.24 -19.95 19.43
CA GLN A 47 24.06 -20.51 18.76
C GLN A 47 24.45 -21.16 17.42
N LEU A 48 25.34 -20.54 16.64
CA LEU A 48 25.88 -21.13 15.42
C LEU A 48 26.63 -22.46 15.73
N GLY A 49 27.43 -22.51 16.80
CA GLY A 49 28.06 -23.71 17.26
C GLY A 49 27.09 -24.82 17.66
N ALA A 50 25.98 -24.44 18.32
CA ALA A 50 24.91 -25.34 18.68
C ALA A 50 24.17 -25.90 17.43
N ILE A 51 23.86 -25.06 16.44
CA ILE A 51 23.26 -25.50 15.17
C ILE A 51 24.17 -26.50 14.46
N LYS A 52 25.50 -26.20 14.37
CA LYS A 52 26.48 -27.14 13.78
C LYS A 52 26.50 -28.44 14.54
N GLY A 53 26.41 -28.39 15.87
CA GLY A 53 26.33 -29.59 16.70
C GLY A 53 25.10 -30.45 16.40
N LEU A 54 23.95 -29.82 16.26
CA LEU A 54 22.69 -30.50 15.83
C LEU A 54 22.84 -31.10 14.43
N SER A 55 23.41 -30.36 13.48
CA SER A 55 23.64 -30.86 12.12
C SER A 55 24.55 -32.08 12.04
N ALA A 56 25.49 -32.22 12.96
CA ALA A 56 26.39 -33.36 13.05
C ALA A 56 25.85 -34.53 13.87
N GLY A 57 24.73 -34.31 14.57
CA GLY A 57 24.09 -35.29 15.44
C GLY A 57 23.11 -36.22 14.74
N ALA A 58 22.18 -36.77 15.51
CA ALA A 58 21.10 -37.61 14.97
C ALA A 58 20.16 -36.80 14.09
N ARG A 59 19.76 -37.34 12.93
CA ARG A 59 18.91 -36.73 11.95
C ARG A 59 17.62 -37.56 11.73
N PRO A 60 16.44 -36.97 11.50
CA PRO A 60 16.18 -35.53 11.62
C PRO A 60 16.24 -35.04 13.07
N ILE A 61 16.46 -33.75 13.27
CA ILE A 61 16.41 -33.14 14.62
C ILE A 61 15.02 -33.31 15.24
N ASP A 62 14.98 -33.36 16.57
CA ASP A 62 13.70 -33.47 17.27
C ASP A 62 12.87 -32.18 17.20
N THR A 63 11.57 -32.28 17.55
CA THR A 63 10.61 -31.20 17.44
C THR A 63 10.98 -29.98 18.28
N ASP A 64 11.57 -30.16 19.46
CA ASP A 64 11.96 -29.06 20.34
C ASP A 64 13.16 -28.33 19.78
N ALA A 65 14.16 -29.06 19.26
CA ALA A 65 15.30 -28.48 18.55
C ALA A 65 14.82 -27.70 17.30
N ALA A 66 13.93 -28.28 16.49
CA ALA A 66 13.38 -27.63 15.32
C ALA A 66 12.66 -26.32 15.67
N ARG A 67 11.89 -26.30 16.79
CA ARG A 67 11.22 -25.08 17.26
C ARG A 67 12.23 -23.98 17.64
N GLU A 68 13.25 -24.29 18.41
CA GLU A 68 14.25 -23.29 18.80
C GLU A 68 15.10 -22.82 17.62
N VAL A 69 15.48 -23.69 16.70
CA VAL A 69 16.18 -23.30 15.48
C VAL A 69 15.28 -22.40 14.60
N ARG A 70 13.97 -22.70 14.46
CA ARG A 70 13.04 -21.83 13.74
C ARG A 70 12.96 -20.42 14.34
N ARG A 71 13.00 -20.31 15.68
CA ARG A 71 13.03 -19.01 16.36
C ARG A 71 14.22 -18.16 15.90
N LEU A 72 15.40 -18.77 15.72
CA LEU A 72 16.60 -18.05 15.29
C LEU A 72 16.53 -17.49 13.87
N VAL A 73 15.76 -18.12 12.98
CA VAL A 73 15.53 -17.59 11.62
C VAL A 73 14.91 -16.20 11.66
N PHE A 74 14.01 -15.93 12.64
CA PHE A 74 13.22 -14.71 12.71
C PHE A 74 13.63 -13.74 13.82
N ALA A 75 14.47 -14.17 14.76
CA ALA A 75 14.82 -13.34 15.91
C ALA A 75 15.65 -12.12 15.48
N PRO A 76 15.25 -10.89 15.89
CA PRO A 76 16.04 -9.70 15.62
C PRO A 76 17.38 -9.76 16.35
N GLY A 77 18.41 -9.15 15.75
CA GLY A 77 19.76 -9.08 16.33
C GLY A 77 20.61 -10.36 16.23
N ILE A 78 20.08 -11.43 15.66
CA ILE A 78 20.86 -12.64 15.37
C ILE A 78 21.74 -12.42 14.13
N ALA A 79 23.01 -12.80 14.22
CA ALA A 79 23.97 -12.65 13.12
C ALA A 79 23.51 -13.42 11.86
N LEU A 80 23.76 -12.82 10.70
CA LEU A 80 23.34 -13.36 9.40
C LEU A 80 23.74 -14.83 9.21
N GLY A 81 25.00 -15.17 9.47
CA GLY A 81 25.50 -16.56 9.32
C GLY A 81 24.80 -17.57 10.24
N THR A 82 24.37 -17.16 11.42
CA THR A 82 23.58 -18.01 12.34
C THR A 82 22.18 -18.24 11.80
N ARG A 83 21.53 -17.19 11.27
CA ARG A 83 20.21 -17.31 10.63
C ARG A 83 20.25 -18.18 9.37
N GLN A 84 21.33 -18.06 8.57
CA GLN A 84 21.56 -18.89 7.39
C GLN A 84 21.73 -20.38 7.78
N ALA A 85 22.57 -20.67 8.76
CA ALA A 85 22.76 -22.04 9.24
C ALA A 85 21.45 -22.63 9.84
N ALA A 86 20.64 -21.82 10.52
CA ALA A 86 19.33 -22.23 11.02
C ALA A 86 18.36 -22.57 9.87
N PHE A 87 18.33 -21.74 8.82
CA PHE A 87 17.53 -22.01 7.63
C PHE A 87 17.99 -23.32 6.94
N ASP A 88 19.29 -23.49 6.75
CA ASP A 88 19.86 -24.66 6.09
C ASP A 88 19.50 -25.96 6.81
N LEU A 89 19.66 -25.99 8.14
CA LEU A 89 19.30 -27.14 8.96
C LEU A 89 17.81 -27.47 8.86
N LEU A 90 16.94 -26.47 8.96
CA LEU A 90 15.49 -26.66 8.86
C LEU A 90 15.04 -27.06 7.46
N ALA A 91 15.67 -26.53 6.41
CA ALA A 91 15.36 -26.89 5.03
C ALA A 91 15.59 -28.38 4.75
N GLU A 92 16.48 -29.01 5.50
CA GLU A 92 16.76 -30.44 5.41
C GLU A 92 15.90 -31.28 6.37
N ASP A 93 15.74 -30.85 7.63
CA ASP A 93 15.19 -31.67 8.70
C ASP A 93 13.75 -31.34 9.08
N ASP A 94 13.31 -30.09 8.90
CA ASP A 94 11.96 -29.62 9.23
C ASP A 94 11.40 -28.69 8.15
N ARG A 95 11.46 -29.15 6.91
CA ARG A 95 11.07 -28.38 5.72
C ARG A 95 9.64 -27.83 5.81
N ASN A 96 8.68 -28.61 6.31
CA ASN A 96 7.29 -28.16 6.46
C ASN A 96 7.16 -27.07 7.52
N GLY A 97 7.78 -27.24 8.69
CA GLY A 97 7.76 -26.23 9.74
C GLY A 97 8.45 -24.94 9.33
N LEU A 98 9.56 -25.02 8.56
CA LEU A 98 10.22 -23.86 7.97
C LEU A 98 9.29 -23.14 6.98
N ARG A 99 8.60 -23.88 6.08
CA ARG A 99 7.68 -23.31 5.11
C ARG A 99 6.54 -22.56 5.80
N GLU A 100 5.85 -23.18 6.76
CA GLU A 100 4.74 -22.57 7.51
C GLU A 100 5.17 -21.31 8.27
N ALA A 101 6.35 -21.36 8.89
CA ALA A 101 6.91 -20.22 9.59
C ALA A 101 7.25 -19.05 8.63
N LEU A 102 7.80 -19.36 7.44
CA LEU A 102 8.09 -18.36 6.42
C LEU A 102 6.82 -17.79 5.79
N GLU A 103 5.81 -18.59 5.50
CA GLU A 103 4.51 -18.10 4.98
C GLU A 103 3.93 -17.00 5.87
N THR A 104 4.11 -17.12 7.18
CA THR A 104 3.58 -16.16 8.15
C THR A 104 4.48 -14.94 8.36
N ASN A 105 5.81 -15.13 8.34
CA ASN A 105 6.73 -14.13 8.87
C ASN A 105 7.65 -13.48 7.82
N ILE A 106 7.73 -13.99 6.59
CA ILE A 106 8.71 -13.49 5.59
C ILE A 106 8.56 -11.98 5.32
N VAL A 107 7.32 -11.45 5.30
CA VAL A 107 7.04 -10.02 5.11
C VAL A 107 7.49 -9.16 6.30
N ARG A 108 7.65 -9.76 7.49
CA ARG A 108 8.02 -9.07 8.73
C ARG A 108 9.50 -9.21 9.07
N MET A 109 10.28 -9.86 8.20
CA MET A 109 11.72 -9.97 8.41
C MET A 109 12.36 -8.59 8.47
N ASP A 110 13.12 -8.36 9.52
CA ASP A 110 13.84 -7.11 9.82
C ASP A 110 14.99 -6.84 8.84
N SER A 111 15.60 -7.89 8.29
CA SER A 111 16.73 -7.81 7.37
C SER A 111 16.30 -8.11 5.94
N PHE A 112 16.36 -7.07 5.10
CA PHE A 112 16.15 -7.22 3.66
C PHE A 112 17.21 -8.15 3.02
N GLU A 113 18.46 -8.05 3.43
CA GLU A 113 19.57 -8.89 2.95
C GLU A 113 19.31 -10.37 3.23
N PHE A 114 18.89 -10.70 4.47
CA PHE A 114 18.54 -12.07 4.81
C PHE A 114 17.30 -12.58 4.06
N ARG A 115 16.28 -11.76 3.92
CA ARG A 115 15.09 -12.11 3.14
C ARG A 115 15.44 -12.40 1.68
N ARG A 116 16.28 -11.57 1.07
CA ARG A 116 16.80 -11.78 -0.29
C ARG A 116 17.55 -13.11 -0.39
N TRP A 117 18.46 -13.37 0.55
CA TRP A 117 19.21 -14.63 0.60
C TRP A 117 18.26 -15.85 0.73
N VAL A 118 17.23 -15.79 1.57
CA VAL A 118 16.22 -16.85 1.70
C VAL A 118 15.54 -17.12 0.35
N LEU A 119 15.13 -16.08 -0.38
CA LEU A 119 14.54 -16.23 -1.70
C LEU A 119 15.49 -16.87 -2.72
N GLU A 120 16.75 -16.46 -2.70
CA GLU A 120 17.82 -17.07 -3.51
C GLU A 120 17.98 -18.57 -3.20
N GLN A 121 17.95 -18.97 -1.92
CA GLN A 121 18.02 -20.38 -1.53
C GLN A 121 16.79 -21.19 -1.98
N ILE A 122 15.60 -20.62 -1.84
CA ILE A 122 14.34 -21.23 -2.31
C ILE A 122 14.43 -21.50 -3.82
N GLY A 123 14.86 -20.52 -4.60
CA GLY A 123 15.03 -20.65 -6.04
C GLY A 123 16.11 -21.67 -6.42
N ALA A 124 17.32 -21.52 -5.87
CA ALA A 124 18.48 -22.37 -6.19
C ALA A 124 18.26 -23.85 -5.83
N ARG A 125 17.51 -24.14 -4.78
CA ARG A 125 17.18 -25.52 -4.36
C ARG A 125 15.90 -26.06 -5.03
N GLY A 126 15.26 -25.29 -5.92
CA GLY A 126 14.04 -25.70 -6.60
C GLY A 126 12.87 -26.02 -5.66
N MET A 127 12.71 -25.26 -4.56
CA MET A 127 11.74 -25.52 -3.50
C MET A 127 10.31 -25.09 -3.92
N LYS A 128 9.71 -25.77 -4.89
CA LYS A 128 8.40 -25.42 -5.45
C LYS A 128 7.26 -25.37 -4.43
N ASP A 129 7.32 -26.15 -3.37
CA ASP A 129 6.41 -26.13 -2.24
C ASP A 129 6.47 -24.82 -1.43
N PHE A 130 7.48 -23.99 -1.64
CA PHE A 130 7.62 -22.65 -1.06
C PHE A 130 7.08 -21.53 -1.96
N THR A 131 6.39 -21.83 -3.05
CA THR A 131 5.85 -20.81 -3.96
C THR A 131 4.96 -19.79 -3.23
N ALA A 132 4.10 -20.22 -2.30
CA ALA A 132 3.29 -19.33 -1.48
C ALA A 132 4.13 -18.39 -0.60
N VAL A 133 5.27 -18.84 -0.09
CA VAL A 133 6.23 -18.02 0.66
C VAL A 133 6.76 -16.88 -0.22
N VAL A 134 7.17 -17.21 -1.45
CA VAL A 134 7.68 -16.23 -2.41
C VAL A 134 6.60 -15.21 -2.78
N VAL A 135 5.36 -15.65 -3.04
CA VAL A 135 4.21 -14.77 -3.31
C VAL A 135 3.93 -13.85 -2.13
N ASN A 136 3.95 -14.36 -0.91
CA ASN A 136 3.77 -13.55 0.29
C ASN A 136 4.86 -12.49 0.45
N SER A 137 6.13 -12.83 0.18
CA SER A 137 7.23 -11.87 0.16
C SER A 137 7.01 -10.79 -0.89
N TRP A 138 6.61 -11.18 -2.11
CA TRP A 138 6.43 -10.27 -3.24
C TRP A 138 5.34 -9.22 -3.02
N ALA A 139 4.30 -9.59 -2.31
CA ALA A 139 3.20 -8.67 -1.96
C ALA A 139 3.58 -7.63 -0.90
N GLY A 140 4.71 -7.79 -0.22
CA GLY A 140 5.23 -6.79 0.71
C GLY A 140 5.66 -5.51 -0.03
N ALA A 141 5.39 -4.34 0.56
CA ALA A 141 5.90 -3.09 0.05
C ALA A 141 7.44 -3.09 0.05
N VAL A 142 8.04 -2.77 -1.08
CA VAL A 142 9.49 -2.60 -1.19
C VAL A 142 9.77 -1.18 -1.68
N PRO A 143 10.21 -0.28 -0.79
CA PRO A 143 10.35 1.15 -1.11
C PRO A 143 11.45 1.46 -2.14
N VAL A 144 12.37 0.52 -2.40
CA VAL A 144 13.65 0.81 -3.07
C VAL A 144 13.71 0.30 -4.51
N TRP A 145 12.77 -0.56 -4.90
CA TRP A 145 12.77 -1.12 -6.24
C TRP A 145 11.95 -0.23 -7.17
N GLY A 146 12.53 0.13 -8.29
CA GLY A 146 11.80 0.80 -9.36
C GLY A 146 10.61 -0.05 -9.87
N PRO A 147 9.91 0.43 -10.88
CA PRO A 147 8.69 -0.21 -11.40
C PRO A 147 8.92 -1.59 -12.07
N ASP A 148 10.17 -2.07 -12.15
CA ASP A 148 10.48 -3.36 -12.78
C ASP A 148 10.20 -4.54 -11.83
N GLU A 149 9.01 -5.11 -11.95
CA GLU A 149 8.63 -6.31 -11.20
C GLU A 149 9.47 -7.53 -11.56
N ARG A 150 10.01 -7.61 -12.78
CA ARG A 150 10.85 -8.73 -13.23
C ARG A 150 12.28 -8.67 -12.65
N GLY A 151 12.72 -7.50 -12.21
CA GLY A 151 14.00 -7.31 -11.50
C GLY A 151 13.96 -7.67 -10.01
N ARG A 152 12.81 -8.06 -9.47
CA ARG A 152 12.66 -8.37 -8.04
C ARG A 152 13.25 -9.75 -7.67
N PRO A 153 13.80 -9.90 -6.46
CA PRO A 153 14.33 -11.20 -6.00
C PRO A 153 13.26 -12.28 -5.95
N GLU A 154 12.00 -11.94 -5.72
CA GLU A 154 10.88 -12.86 -5.75
C GLU A 154 10.64 -13.43 -7.16
N PHE A 155 10.68 -12.57 -8.19
CA PHE A 155 10.60 -13.02 -9.58
C PHE A 155 11.77 -13.93 -9.91
N ALA A 156 12.99 -13.56 -9.53
CA ALA A 156 14.18 -14.37 -9.77
C ALA A 156 14.08 -15.76 -9.12
N ALA A 157 13.54 -15.85 -7.89
CA ALA A 157 13.31 -17.12 -7.21
C ALA A 157 12.29 -18.00 -7.96
N LEU A 158 11.17 -17.45 -8.41
CA LEU A 158 10.18 -18.19 -9.22
C LEU A 158 10.76 -18.58 -10.59
N ALA A 159 11.50 -17.67 -11.22
CA ALA A 159 12.16 -17.96 -12.51
C ALA A 159 13.18 -19.10 -12.40
N ALA A 160 13.92 -19.18 -11.30
CA ALA A 160 14.83 -20.31 -11.05
C ALA A 160 14.09 -21.63 -10.86
N MET A 161 12.90 -21.63 -10.27
CA MET A 161 12.09 -22.83 -10.02
C MET A 161 11.28 -23.31 -11.25
N TYR A 162 10.80 -22.37 -12.06
CA TYR A 162 9.81 -22.67 -13.13
C TYR A 162 10.27 -22.27 -14.52
N GLY A 163 11.28 -21.41 -14.65
CA GLY A 163 11.65 -20.72 -15.87
C GLY A 163 10.99 -19.34 -15.94
N PRO A 164 11.67 -18.30 -16.48
CA PRO A 164 11.18 -16.93 -16.47
C PRO A 164 9.84 -16.75 -17.18
N ASP A 165 9.62 -17.43 -18.30
CA ASP A 165 8.37 -17.34 -19.08
C ASP A 165 7.21 -18.12 -18.44
N ARG A 166 7.50 -18.99 -17.45
CA ARG A 166 6.51 -19.79 -16.74
C ARG A 166 6.13 -19.24 -15.37
N VAL A 167 6.69 -18.07 -14.99
CA VAL A 167 6.33 -17.41 -13.72
C VAL A 167 4.84 -17.06 -13.68
N PRO A 168 4.22 -16.47 -14.73
CA PRO A 168 2.77 -16.24 -14.72
C PRO A 168 1.97 -17.52 -14.55
N ASP A 169 2.32 -18.61 -15.21
CA ASP A 169 1.62 -19.91 -15.08
C ASP A 169 1.66 -20.41 -13.62
N ALA A 170 2.82 -20.32 -12.95
CA ALA A 170 2.94 -20.70 -11.54
C ALA A 170 2.08 -19.83 -10.63
N LEU A 171 1.95 -18.54 -10.92
CA LEU A 171 1.06 -17.63 -10.19
C LEU A 171 -0.42 -17.97 -10.46
N PHE A 172 -0.81 -18.24 -11.70
CA PHE A 172 -2.17 -18.71 -12.02
C PHE A 172 -2.49 -20.02 -11.30
N ALA A 173 -1.54 -20.94 -11.18
CA ALA A 173 -1.71 -22.16 -10.39
C ALA A 173 -1.99 -21.84 -8.92
N VAL A 174 -1.19 -20.95 -8.30
CA VAL A 174 -1.45 -20.48 -6.92
C VAL A 174 -2.84 -19.86 -6.78
N LEU A 175 -3.25 -19.00 -7.73
CA LEU A 175 -4.57 -18.34 -7.70
C LEU A 175 -5.72 -19.36 -7.75
N ASN A 176 -5.61 -20.38 -8.60
CA ASN A 176 -6.67 -21.34 -8.84
C ASN A 176 -6.73 -22.47 -7.81
N GLU A 177 -5.57 -22.94 -7.34
CA GLU A 177 -5.46 -24.09 -6.44
C GLU A 177 -5.60 -23.71 -4.97
N SER A 178 -5.30 -22.46 -4.61
CA SER A 178 -5.44 -21.97 -3.24
C SER A 178 -6.91 -21.98 -2.79
N HIS A 179 -7.14 -22.34 -1.52
CA HIS A 179 -8.50 -22.41 -0.97
C HIS A 179 -9.13 -21.01 -0.91
N PRO A 180 -10.33 -20.79 -1.50
CA PRO A 180 -10.93 -19.46 -1.64
C PRO A 180 -11.05 -18.67 -0.35
N THR A 181 -11.45 -19.32 0.75
CA THR A 181 -11.68 -18.66 2.04
C THR A 181 -10.43 -18.69 2.92
N ARG A 182 -9.82 -19.88 3.10
CA ARG A 182 -8.67 -20.02 4.02
C ARG A 182 -7.41 -19.33 3.54
N GLN A 183 -7.24 -19.20 2.22
CA GLN A 183 -6.10 -18.58 1.57
C GLN A 183 -6.50 -17.33 0.76
N ALA A 184 -7.61 -16.67 1.13
CA ALA A 184 -8.10 -15.49 0.43
C ALA A 184 -7.04 -14.38 0.31
N GLY A 185 -6.25 -14.16 1.37
CA GLY A 185 -5.16 -13.17 1.34
C GLY A 185 -4.04 -13.52 0.36
N LEU A 186 -3.65 -14.80 0.24
CA LEU A 186 -2.67 -15.26 -0.74
C LEU A 186 -3.20 -15.05 -2.16
N ARG A 187 -4.45 -15.38 -2.41
CA ARG A 187 -5.10 -15.22 -3.72
C ARG A 187 -5.19 -13.76 -4.14
N ALA A 188 -5.58 -12.87 -3.23
CA ALA A 188 -5.62 -11.42 -3.52
C ALA A 188 -4.24 -10.85 -3.85
N ARG A 189 -3.19 -11.31 -3.17
CA ARG A 189 -1.80 -10.95 -3.48
C ARG A 189 -1.36 -11.47 -4.83
N THR A 190 -1.68 -12.74 -5.13
CA THR A 190 -1.36 -13.35 -6.42
C THR A 190 -2.03 -12.60 -7.57
N TRP A 191 -3.31 -12.22 -7.40
CA TRP A 191 -4.04 -11.39 -8.36
C TRP A 191 -3.32 -10.07 -8.64
N GLU A 192 -2.95 -9.33 -7.59
CA GLU A 192 -2.24 -8.06 -7.72
C GLU A 192 -0.87 -8.22 -8.40
N ILE A 193 -0.13 -9.29 -8.10
CA ILE A 193 1.16 -9.57 -8.74
C ILE A 193 0.96 -9.84 -10.23
N LEU A 194 -0.04 -10.61 -10.62
CA LEU A 194 -0.38 -10.86 -12.04
C LEU A 194 -0.74 -9.56 -12.76
N ILE A 195 -1.50 -8.65 -12.13
CA ILE A 195 -1.75 -7.31 -12.69
C ILE A 195 -0.44 -6.54 -12.92
N ARG A 196 0.48 -6.55 -11.94
CA ARG A 196 1.78 -5.86 -12.04
C ARG A 196 2.71 -6.48 -13.09
N LEU A 197 2.53 -7.75 -13.41
CA LEU A 197 3.21 -8.44 -14.52
C LEU A 197 2.53 -8.25 -15.87
N ASP A 198 1.50 -7.38 -15.93
CA ASP A 198 0.72 -7.08 -17.14
C ASP A 198 -0.16 -8.22 -17.67
N GLU A 199 -0.57 -9.14 -16.80
CA GLU A 199 -1.43 -10.28 -17.15
C GLU A 199 -2.94 -9.94 -17.12
N ARG A 200 -3.31 -8.66 -17.31
CA ARG A 200 -4.72 -8.19 -17.25
C ARG A 200 -5.65 -8.92 -18.21
N ALA A 201 -5.19 -9.15 -19.42
CA ALA A 201 -5.98 -9.85 -20.43
C ALA A 201 -6.28 -11.30 -20.02
N ALA A 202 -5.26 -12.02 -19.54
CA ALA A 202 -5.39 -13.38 -19.06
C ALA A 202 -6.29 -13.48 -17.81
N LEU A 203 -6.18 -12.53 -16.89
CA LEU A 203 -7.06 -12.45 -15.71
C LEU A 203 -8.51 -12.16 -16.09
N ARG A 204 -8.75 -11.25 -17.04
CA ARG A 204 -10.09 -11.02 -17.59
C ARG A 204 -10.65 -12.28 -18.25
N ASP A 205 -9.88 -12.97 -19.04
CA ASP A 205 -10.27 -14.24 -19.65
C ASP A 205 -10.57 -15.32 -18.61
N LEU A 206 -9.78 -15.41 -17.56
CA LEU A 206 -10.02 -16.32 -16.45
C LEU A 206 -11.41 -16.11 -15.83
N VAL A 207 -11.79 -14.89 -15.49
CA VAL A 207 -13.08 -14.61 -14.84
C VAL A 207 -14.27 -14.69 -15.79
N MET A 208 -14.07 -14.41 -17.09
CA MET A 208 -15.15 -14.38 -18.06
C MET A 208 -15.43 -15.75 -18.72
N LYS A 209 -14.39 -16.54 -18.95
CA LYS A 209 -14.48 -17.80 -19.73
C LYS A 209 -14.46 -19.06 -18.85
N SER A 210 -13.89 -18.99 -17.65
CA SER A 210 -13.76 -20.17 -16.79
C SER A 210 -15.03 -20.42 -15.98
N SER A 211 -15.28 -21.70 -15.67
CA SER A 211 -16.28 -22.08 -14.68
C SER A 211 -15.76 -21.75 -13.27
N ILE A 212 -16.35 -20.71 -12.67
CA ILE A 212 -15.96 -20.27 -11.33
C ILE A 212 -16.62 -21.19 -10.30
N ARG A 213 -15.84 -21.66 -9.32
CA ARG A 213 -16.35 -22.48 -8.23
C ARG A 213 -17.41 -21.75 -7.43
N PRO A 214 -18.48 -22.42 -6.99
CA PRO A 214 -19.57 -21.78 -6.22
C PRO A 214 -19.12 -21.14 -4.90
N ASP A 215 -18.05 -21.67 -4.28
CA ASP A 215 -17.47 -21.16 -3.04
C ASP A 215 -16.44 -20.01 -3.25
N ASP A 216 -16.14 -19.65 -4.51
CA ASP A 216 -15.18 -18.62 -4.87
C ASP A 216 -15.83 -17.24 -4.98
N ALA A 217 -16.09 -16.62 -3.84
CA ALA A 217 -16.72 -15.30 -3.80
C ALA A 217 -15.87 -14.25 -4.53
N MET A 218 -14.53 -14.25 -4.37
CA MET A 218 -13.64 -13.27 -4.98
C MET A 218 -13.79 -13.25 -6.51
N LEU A 219 -13.64 -14.40 -7.18
CA LEU A 219 -13.75 -14.44 -8.65
C LEU A 219 -15.17 -14.16 -9.14
N ARG A 220 -16.22 -14.58 -8.39
CA ARG A 220 -17.60 -14.23 -8.73
C ARG A 220 -17.87 -12.73 -8.65
N ASP A 221 -17.38 -12.08 -7.59
CA ASP A 221 -17.53 -10.63 -7.41
C ASP A 221 -16.79 -9.86 -8.52
N ILE A 222 -15.57 -10.31 -8.87
CA ILE A 222 -14.82 -9.73 -9.99
C ILE A 222 -15.56 -9.93 -11.31
N LYS A 223 -16.05 -11.15 -11.59
CA LYS A 223 -16.81 -11.42 -12.81
C LYS A 223 -18.01 -10.48 -12.93
N GLN A 224 -18.77 -10.35 -11.86
CA GLN A 224 -19.95 -9.48 -11.84
C GLN A 224 -19.56 -8.01 -12.01
N LEU A 225 -18.45 -7.56 -11.40
CA LEU A 225 -17.92 -6.21 -11.59
C LEU A 225 -17.54 -5.95 -13.06
N VAL A 226 -16.87 -6.91 -13.69
CA VAL A 226 -16.50 -6.80 -15.13
C VAL A 226 -17.74 -6.79 -16.01
N ASP A 227 -18.72 -7.67 -15.74
CA ASP A 227 -19.97 -7.76 -16.51
C ASP A 227 -20.82 -6.49 -16.38
N GLU A 228 -20.97 -5.93 -15.16
CA GLU A 228 -21.86 -4.81 -14.89
C GLU A 228 -21.21 -3.45 -15.16
N LEU A 229 -19.92 -3.30 -14.80
CA LEU A 229 -19.24 -2.00 -14.80
C LEU A 229 -18.04 -1.92 -15.77
N GLY A 230 -17.58 -3.04 -16.32
CA GLY A 230 -16.41 -3.09 -17.21
C GLY A 230 -15.06 -2.92 -16.50
N ILE A 231 -15.04 -2.84 -15.16
CA ILE A 231 -13.85 -2.59 -14.34
C ILE A 231 -13.20 -3.90 -13.94
N LEU A 232 -11.86 -3.98 -14.02
CA LEU A 232 -11.06 -5.06 -13.47
C LEU A 232 -10.29 -4.48 -12.26
N PRO A 233 -10.48 -5.01 -11.02
CA PRO A 233 -9.76 -4.50 -9.86
C PRO A 233 -8.27 -4.82 -10.00
N GLU A 234 -7.40 -3.87 -9.66
CA GLU A 234 -5.96 -4.01 -9.88
C GLU A 234 -5.18 -4.37 -8.61
N THR A 235 -5.72 -4.04 -7.43
CA THR A 235 -5.02 -4.20 -6.16
C THR A 235 -5.84 -5.00 -5.15
N ARG A 236 -5.16 -5.54 -4.14
CA ARG A 236 -5.83 -6.25 -3.04
C ARG A 236 -6.78 -5.35 -2.24
N GLU A 237 -6.47 -4.05 -2.14
CA GLU A 237 -7.33 -3.07 -1.47
C GLU A 237 -8.63 -2.87 -2.27
N GLU A 238 -8.56 -2.86 -3.60
CA GLU A 238 -9.75 -2.82 -4.46
C GLU A 238 -10.57 -4.13 -4.37
N LEU A 239 -9.92 -5.28 -4.22
CA LEU A 239 -10.62 -6.55 -3.96
C LEU A 239 -11.38 -6.52 -2.63
N LEU A 240 -10.78 -5.94 -1.58
CA LEU A 240 -11.47 -5.73 -0.30
C LEU A 240 -12.62 -4.73 -0.45
N TRP A 241 -12.41 -3.64 -1.18
CA TRP A 241 -13.47 -2.67 -1.48
C TRP A 241 -14.61 -3.35 -2.22
N LEU A 242 -14.33 -4.12 -3.27
CA LEU A 242 -15.34 -4.84 -4.03
C LEU A 242 -16.17 -5.77 -3.15
N ALA A 243 -15.53 -6.59 -2.30
CA ALA A 243 -16.23 -7.49 -1.39
C ALA A 243 -17.18 -6.73 -0.44
N LYS A 244 -16.75 -5.60 0.08
CA LYS A 244 -17.56 -4.74 0.95
C LYS A 244 -18.68 -4.02 0.17
N LEU A 245 -18.39 -3.55 -1.02
CA LEU A 245 -19.36 -2.92 -1.90
C LEU A 245 -20.47 -3.91 -2.26
N ARG A 246 -20.13 -5.17 -2.58
CA ARG A 246 -21.11 -6.24 -2.83
C ARG A 246 -21.97 -6.56 -1.62
N ALA A 247 -21.41 -6.50 -0.42
CA ALA A 247 -22.15 -6.78 0.81
C ALA A 247 -23.11 -5.64 1.21
N ASN A 248 -22.79 -4.38 0.90
CA ASN A 248 -23.45 -3.22 1.50
C ASN A 248 -24.19 -2.33 0.48
N ALA A 249 -23.84 -2.34 -0.80
CA ALA A 249 -24.49 -1.50 -1.80
C ALA A 249 -25.80 -2.11 -2.28
N SER A 250 -26.83 -1.26 -2.44
CA SER A 250 -28.13 -1.70 -2.94
C SER A 250 -28.10 -2.04 -4.44
N PRO A 251 -29.06 -2.85 -4.94
CA PRO A 251 -29.21 -3.09 -6.37
C PRO A 251 -29.38 -1.81 -7.20
N GLU A 252 -30.05 -0.81 -6.63
CA GLU A 252 -30.27 0.51 -7.25
C GLU A 252 -28.95 1.26 -7.44
N TYR A 253 -28.04 1.19 -6.43
CA TYR A 253 -26.71 1.75 -6.56
C TYR A 253 -25.94 1.12 -7.72
N TRP A 254 -25.94 -0.22 -7.82
CA TRP A 254 -25.27 -0.95 -8.90
C TRP A 254 -25.81 -0.56 -10.27
N LYS A 255 -27.14 -0.49 -10.40
CA LYS A 255 -27.80 -0.07 -11.64
C LYS A 255 -27.38 1.36 -12.03
N ALA A 256 -27.47 2.31 -11.09
CA ALA A 256 -27.13 3.71 -11.32
C ALA A 256 -25.63 3.88 -11.65
N ALA A 257 -24.75 3.14 -10.97
CA ALA A 257 -23.32 3.11 -11.25
C ALA A 257 -23.05 2.60 -12.68
N GLY A 258 -23.65 1.48 -13.07
CA GLY A 258 -23.53 0.93 -14.42
C GLY A 258 -24.01 1.90 -15.51
N GLU A 259 -25.08 2.62 -15.25
CA GLU A 259 -25.57 3.66 -16.15
C GLU A 259 -24.60 4.86 -16.23
N ALA A 260 -24.01 5.29 -15.11
CA ALA A 260 -23.04 6.38 -15.10
C ALA A 260 -21.76 5.99 -15.88
N LEU A 261 -21.27 4.77 -15.68
CA LEU A 261 -20.06 4.29 -16.37
C LEU A 261 -20.26 4.07 -17.87
N ARG A 262 -21.47 3.66 -18.31
CA ARG A 262 -21.77 3.57 -19.73
C ARG A 262 -21.75 4.93 -20.45
N ALA A 263 -21.97 6.01 -19.72
CA ALA A 263 -21.88 7.37 -20.27
C ALA A 263 -20.44 7.86 -20.46
N ILE A 264 -19.43 7.15 -19.88
CA ILE A 264 -18.02 7.51 -20.00
C ILE A 264 -17.44 6.85 -21.25
N PRO A 265 -16.82 7.60 -22.18
CA PRO A 265 -16.10 7.06 -23.32
C PRO A 265 -15.00 6.07 -22.91
N GLU A 266 -14.78 5.02 -23.73
CA GLU A 266 -13.83 3.94 -23.42
C GLU A 266 -12.38 4.42 -23.24
N ASP A 267 -11.95 5.41 -24.02
CA ASP A 267 -10.61 6.01 -23.91
C ASP A 267 -10.33 6.64 -22.55
N ARG A 268 -11.38 6.96 -21.77
CA ARG A 268 -11.28 7.56 -20.42
C ARG A 268 -11.37 6.53 -19.30
N LYS A 269 -11.70 5.30 -19.64
CA LYS A 269 -11.77 4.19 -18.66
C LYS A 269 -10.43 3.50 -18.45
N GLN A 270 -9.40 3.84 -19.20
CA GLN A 270 -8.07 3.26 -19.00
C GLN A 270 -7.56 3.57 -17.58
N GLY A 271 -7.24 2.53 -16.81
CA GLY A 271 -6.82 2.64 -15.42
C GLY A 271 -7.92 3.18 -14.48
N PHE A 272 -9.19 2.95 -14.83
CA PHE A 272 -10.32 3.34 -13.98
C PHE A 272 -10.42 2.43 -12.78
N GLU A 273 -10.35 3.01 -11.60
CA GLU A 273 -10.36 2.33 -10.30
C GLU A 273 -11.76 2.35 -9.67
N LEU A 274 -12.04 1.42 -8.74
CA LEU A 274 -13.32 1.36 -8.03
C LEU A 274 -13.71 2.66 -7.32
N ARG A 275 -12.73 3.43 -6.81
CA ARG A 275 -12.99 4.76 -6.24
C ARG A 275 -13.58 5.77 -7.23
N GLY A 276 -13.45 5.50 -8.51
CA GLY A 276 -14.06 6.32 -9.57
C GLY A 276 -15.56 6.09 -9.74
N VAL A 277 -16.10 4.96 -9.25
CA VAL A 277 -17.52 4.63 -9.39
C VAL A 277 -18.42 5.67 -8.71
N PRO A 278 -18.25 6.01 -7.42
CA PRO A 278 -19.04 7.07 -6.79
C PRO A 278 -18.80 8.44 -7.40
N VAL A 279 -17.61 8.72 -7.97
CA VAL A 279 -17.32 9.97 -8.68
C VAL A 279 -18.14 10.06 -9.96
N ALA A 280 -18.16 9.00 -10.78
CA ALA A 280 -18.95 8.94 -12.01
C ALA A 280 -20.45 9.08 -11.72
N LEU A 281 -20.94 8.42 -10.67
CA LEU A 281 -22.32 8.52 -10.23
C LEU A 281 -22.67 9.94 -9.77
N ALA A 282 -21.81 10.56 -8.97
CA ALA A 282 -21.98 11.94 -8.50
C ALA A 282 -21.97 12.93 -9.67
N ALA A 283 -21.01 12.78 -10.60
CA ALA A 283 -20.97 13.61 -11.80
C ALA A 283 -22.26 13.49 -12.62
N ARG A 284 -22.75 12.25 -12.85
CA ARG A 284 -24.00 12.06 -13.59
C ARG A 284 -25.21 12.76 -12.96
N ARG A 285 -25.27 12.81 -11.62
CA ARG A 285 -26.37 13.39 -10.86
C ARG A 285 -26.29 14.92 -10.74
N HIS A 286 -25.09 15.45 -10.55
CA HIS A 286 -24.88 16.85 -10.22
C HIS A 286 -24.34 17.70 -11.38
N ALA A 287 -23.41 17.14 -12.18
CA ALA A 287 -22.72 17.85 -13.27
C ALA A 287 -22.43 16.89 -14.43
N PRO A 288 -23.48 16.41 -15.15
CA PRO A 288 -23.35 15.36 -16.16
C PRO A 288 -22.43 15.74 -17.34
N GLU A 289 -22.23 17.02 -17.59
CA GLU A 289 -21.32 17.54 -18.62
C GLU A 289 -19.85 17.15 -18.34
N LEU A 290 -19.47 16.95 -17.07
CA LEU A 290 -18.10 16.51 -16.72
C LEU A 290 -17.75 15.15 -17.34
N LEU A 291 -18.74 14.25 -17.48
CA LEU A 291 -18.53 12.91 -18.03
C LEU A 291 -18.20 12.93 -19.53
N SER A 292 -18.61 13.98 -20.26
CA SER A 292 -18.36 14.12 -21.69
C SER A 292 -17.05 14.84 -22.01
N ARG A 293 -16.40 15.50 -21.04
CA ARG A 293 -15.23 16.34 -21.24
C ARG A 293 -13.94 15.52 -21.35
N SER A 294 -13.00 16.00 -22.17
CA SER A 294 -11.67 15.41 -22.26
C SER A 294 -10.86 15.65 -20.98
N ARG A 295 -9.82 14.86 -20.77
CA ARG A 295 -8.90 15.05 -19.65
C ARG A 295 -8.25 16.42 -19.68
N GLU A 296 -7.79 16.86 -20.85
CA GLU A 296 -7.16 18.16 -21.09
C GLU A 296 -8.16 19.30 -20.79
N GLY A 297 -9.40 19.19 -21.29
CA GLY A 297 -10.42 20.20 -21.03
C GLY A 297 -10.77 20.33 -19.55
N LEU A 298 -10.87 19.20 -18.81
CA LEU A 298 -11.10 19.23 -17.36
C LEU A 298 -9.88 19.80 -16.61
N TYR A 299 -8.66 19.47 -17.07
CA TYR A 299 -7.45 19.98 -16.47
C TYR A 299 -7.32 21.50 -16.63
N ASP A 300 -7.52 22.02 -17.85
CA ASP A 300 -7.42 23.45 -18.13
C ASP A 300 -8.48 24.26 -17.37
N ASP A 301 -9.72 23.76 -17.30
CA ASP A 301 -10.77 24.40 -16.51
C ASP A 301 -10.44 24.41 -15.01
N LEU A 302 -9.98 23.29 -14.49
CA LEU A 302 -9.59 23.21 -13.08
C LEU A 302 -8.44 24.18 -12.79
N MET A 303 -7.44 24.25 -13.68
CA MET A 303 -6.35 25.25 -13.57
C MET A 303 -6.86 26.68 -13.56
N VAL A 304 -7.84 27.03 -14.40
CA VAL A 304 -8.45 28.37 -14.43
C VAL A 304 -9.16 28.65 -13.10
N ARG A 305 -9.98 27.70 -12.62
CA ARG A 305 -10.71 27.85 -11.34
C ARG A 305 -9.76 28.01 -10.15
N LEU A 306 -8.68 27.20 -10.08
CA LEU A 306 -7.72 27.27 -8.98
C LEU A 306 -6.93 28.60 -8.98
N ARG A 307 -6.61 29.18 -10.14
CA ARG A 307 -5.95 30.49 -10.23
C ARG A 307 -6.77 31.66 -9.67
N THR A 308 -8.09 31.51 -9.61
CA THR A 308 -8.99 32.55 -9.09
C THR A 308 -9.29 32.39 -7.60
N ARG A 309 -8.81 31.32 -6.96
CA ARG A 309 -8.98 31.04 -5.53
C ARG A 309 -7.72 31.44 -4.76
N ASP A 310 -7.93 31.92 -3.55
CA ASP A 310 -6.79 32.11 -2.64
C ASP A 310 -6.24 30.75 -2.27
N ALA A 311 -5.00 30.47 -2.64
CA ALA A 311 -4.30 29.28 -2.22
C ALA A 311 -3.72 29.46 -0.82
N SER A 312 -3.67 28.39 -0.04
CA SER A 312 -2.84 28.34 1.13
C SER A 312 -1.37 28.47 0.67
N LYS A 313 -0.62 29.40 1.25
CA LYS A 313 0.82 29.53 0.94
C LYS A 313 1.66 28.42 1.59
N TYR A 314 1.05 27.54 2.30
CA TYR A 314 1.70 26.42 2.98
C TYR A 314 1.66 25.22 2.05
N SER A 315 2.74 24.99 1.33
CA SER A 315 3.01 23.63 0.86
C SER A 315 3.14 22.76 2.11
N ALA A 316 2.37 21.69 2.20
CA ALA A 316 2.57 20.71 3.25
C ALA A 316 4.06 20.38 3.33
N ASN A 317 4.69 20.78 4.41
CA ASN A 317 6.05 20.36 4.68
C ASN A 317 5.97 18.90 5.10
N PHE A 318 6.00 17.99 4.13
CA PHE A 318 6.19 16.55 4.35
C PHE A 318 7.59 16.25 4.93
N THR A 319 8.13 17.15 5.74
CA THR A 319 9.48 17.11 6.32
C THR A 319 9.55 16.32 7.62
N GLY A 320 8.56 15.52 7.94
CA GLY A 320 8.72 14.57 9.01
C GLY A 320 9.34 13.29 8.49
N TRP A 321 10.60 12.99 8.73
CA TRP A 321 11.22 11.66 8.61
C TRP A 321 11.35 11.05 7.20
N GLU A 322 10.99 11.74 6.12
CA GLU A 322 11.00 11.19 4.79
C GLU A 322 12.24 11.57 3.99
N THR A 323 12.95 10.56 3.53
CA THR A 323 14.04 10.66 2.56
C THR A 323 13.53 10.72 1.11
N GLY A 324 12.21 10.90 0.90
CA GLY A 324 11.60 10.96 -0.42
C GLY A 324 11.62 12.36 -1.06
N PRO A 325 11.37 12.47 -2.37
CA PRO A 325 11.27 13.75 -3.03
C PRO A 325 10.12 14.57 -2.43
N ARG A 326 10.33 15.88 -2.29
CA ARG A 326 9.28 16.82 -1.87
C ARG A 326 8.09 16.69 -2.81
N ARG A 327 6.90 16.43 -2.26
CA ARG A 327 5.68 16.39 -3.03
C ARG A 327 5.14 17.81 -3.22
N THR A 328 4.46 18.01 -4.33
CA THR A 328 3.81 19.27 -4.62
C THR A 328 2.30 19.10 -4.55
N GLU A 329 1.60 20.10 -4.06
CA GLU A 329 0.14 20.22 -4.08
C GLU A 329 -0.36 21.02 -5.29
N VAL A 330 0.60 21.55 -6.06
CA VAL A 330 0.32 22.39 -7.21
C VAL A 330 -0.06 21.54 -8.41
N LEU A 331 -1.31 21.59 -8.84
CA LEU A 331 -1.84 20.83 -9.98
C LEU A 331 -0.93 20.93 -11.23
N GLY A 332 -0.39 22.13 -11.52
CA GLY A 332 0.47 22.37 -12.68
C GLY A 332 1.74 21.52 -12.72
N LEU A 333 2.21 21.03 -11.56
CA LEU A 333 3.41 20.20 -11.44
C LEU A 333 3.10 18.70 -11.40
N GLN A 334 1.80 18.32 -11.47
CA GLN A 334 1.33 16.94 -11.39
C GLN A 334 0.54 16.50 -12.63
N ARG A 335 0.71 17.21 -13.74
CA ARG A 335 -0.09 16.99 -14.95
C ARG A 335 -0.13 15.52 -15.40
N ASP A 336 1.00 14.85 -15.35
CA ASP A 336 1.12 13.45 -15.83
C ASP A 336 0.61 12.41 -14.84
N GLU A 337 0.50 12.79 -13.56
CA GLU A 337 0.06 11.91 -12.47
C GLU A 337 -1.46 11.94 -12.26
N VAL A 338 -2.12 13.04 -12.66
CA VAL A 338 -3.55 13.26 -12.48
C VAL A 338 -4.33 12.53 -13.56
N ARG A 339 -5.17 11.60 -13.15
CA ARG A 339 -6.04 10.85 -14.06
C ARG A 339 -7.31 11.64 -14.40
N TRP A 340 -8.00 11.27 -15.47
CA TRP A 340 -9.27 11.89 -15.84
C TRP A 340 -10.29 11.91 -14.68
N ILE A 341 -10.43 10.80 -13.97
CA ILE A 341 -11.38 10.69 -12.85
C ILE A 341 -10.99 11.54 -11.64
N ASP A 342 -9.71 11.79 -11.42
CA ASP A 342 -9.23 12.72 -10.38
C ASP A 342 -9.66 14.15 -10.70
N LEU A 343 -9.59 14.56 -11.97
CA LEU A 343 -10.04 15.86 -12.41
C LEU A 343 -11.57 16.04 -12.25
N VAL A 344 -12.34 14.99 -12.55
CA VAL A 344 -13.78 14.98 -12.27
C VAL A 344 -14.03 15.13 -10.77
N ALA A 345 -13.33 14.37 -9.93
CA ALA A 345 -13.45 14.43 -8.48
C ALA A 345 -13.10 15.82 -7.93
N CYS A 346 -12.00 16.45 -8.40
CA CYS A 346 -11.63 17.81 -7.99
C CYS A 346 -12.68 18.86 -8.40
N ASN A 347 -13.25 18.74 -9.61
CA ASN A 347 -14.33 19.65 -10.05
C ASN A 347 -15.59 19.50 -9.18
N LEU A 348 -15.95 18.26 -8.80
CA LEU A 348 -17.05 18.00 -7.86
C LEU A 348 -16.71 18.52 -6.46
N ALA A 349 -15.48 18.36 -5.98
CA ALA A 349 -15.04 18.89 -4.70
C ALA A 349 -15.13 20.42 -4.65
N LEU A 350 -14.76 21.11 -5.75
CA LEU A 350 -14.97 22.57 -5.85
C LEU A 350 -16.45 22.96 -5.83
N ALA A 351 -17.31 22.23 -6.55
CA ALA A 351 -18.76 22.48 -6.52
C ALA A 351 -19.33 22.25 -5.12
N LEU A 352 -18.88 21.20 -4.44
CA LEU A 352 -19.25 20.87 -3.06
C LEU A 352 -18.93 22.02 -2.10
N VAL A 353 -17.68 22.50 -2.11
CA VAL A 353 -17.24 23.53 -1.16
C VAL A 353 -17.70 24.94 -1.55
N ASP A 354 -18.20 25.12 -2.77
CA ASP A 354 -18.87 26.36 -3.19
C ASP A 354 -20.35 26.40 -2.73
N ASP A 355 -20.93 25.27 -2.30
CA ASP A 355 -22.28 25.21 -1.72
C ASP A 355 -22.31 25.83 -0.32
N PRO A 356 -23.11 26.86 -0.06
CA PRO A 356 -23.16 27.54 1.24
C PRO A 356 -23.62 26.63 2.40
N ALA A 357 -24.54 25.70 2.15
CA ALA A 357 -25.04 24.79 3.20
C ALA A 357 -23.97 23.77 3.59
N VAL A 358 -23.22 23.25 2.61
CA VAL A 358 -22.07 22.38 2.86
C VAL A 358 -21.02 23.13 3.66
N ARG A 359 -20.64 24.34 3.24
CA ARG A 359 -19.66 25.15 4.00
C ARG A 359 -20.11 25.40 5.43
N ALA A 360 -21.37 25.80 5.62
CA ALA A 360 -21.90 26.01 6.97
C ALA A 360 -21.73 24.76 7.85
N ARG A 361 -22.01 23.59 7.28
CA ARG A 361 -21.85 22.30 7.99
C ARG A 361 -20.40 21.97 8.32
N LEU A 362 -19.48 22.18 7.37
CA LEU A 362 -18.04 21.91 7.57
C LEU A 362 -17.44 22.86 8.62
N PHE A 363 -17.82 24.16 8.59
CA PHE A 363 -17.38 25.11 9.59
C PHE A 363 -17.95 24.83 11.00
N ASP A 364 -19.22 24.41 11.09
CA ASP A 364 -19.83 23.96 12.36
C ASP A 364 -19.08 22.75 12.94
N MET A 365 -18.74 21.77 12.09
CA MET A 365 -17.93 20.62 12.52
C MET A 365 -16.55 21.04 12.98
N GLY A 366 -15.88 21.93 12.25
CA GLY A 366 -14.56 22.44 12.63
C GLY A 366 -14.58 23.24 13.93
N ASP A 367 -15.63 24.04 14.19
CA ASP A 367 -15.77 24.76 15.48
C ASP A 367 -15.94 23.81 16.67
N ARG A 368 -16.65 22.68 16.46
CA ARG A 368 -16.83 21.65 17.50
C ARG A 368 -15.55 20.82 17.69
N ASP A 369 -14.85 20.50 16.62
CA ASP A 369 -13.58 19.81 16.63
C ASP A 369 -12.54 20.63 17.40
N GLN A 370 -12.41 21.91 17.11
CA GLN A 370 -11.50 22.83 17.79
C GLN A 370 -11.73 22.91 19.32
N GLN A 371 -12.94 22.60 19.77
CA GLN A 371 -13.28 22.52 21.19
C GLN A 371 -13.04 21.14 21.81
N ASP A 372 -12.96 20.07 20.99
CA ASP A 372 -12.69 18.71 21.44
C ASP A 372 -11.23 18.31 21.17
N ARG A 373 -10.37 18.50 22.16
CA ARG A 373 -8.94 18.23 22.09
C ARG A 373 -8.55 16.75 22.13
N ARG A 374 -9.49 15.83 21.93
CA ARG A 374 -9.27 14.40 22.10
C ARG A 374 -9.25 13.61 20.80
N THR A 375 -9.70 14.20 19.72
CA THR A 375 -9.81 13.52 18.43
C THR A 375 -10.13 14.53 17.31
N GLU A 376 -9.71 14.24 16.09
CA GLU A 376 -10.12 14.97 14.88
C GLU A 376 -11.49 14.52 14.41
N TYR A 377 -12.28 15.43 13.83
CA TYR A 377 -13.59 15.16 13.27
C TYR A 377 -13.49 14.85 11.78
N GLY A 378 -14.41 14.02 11.31
CA GLY A 378 -14.48 13.64 9.90
C GLY A 378 -15.71 12.85 9.55
N GLY A 379 -15.71 12.27 8.36
CA GLY A 379 -16.85 11.51 7.88
C GLY A 379 -16.79 11.20 6.40
N VAL A 380 -17.95 11.10 5.78
CA VAL A 380 -18.08 10.85 4.33
C VAL A 380 -18.97 11.89 3.67
N ILE A 381 -18.69 12.17 2.41
CA ILE A 381 -19.49 13.03 1.55
C ILE A 381 -20.12 12.18 0.47
N ARG A 382 -21.42 12.37 0.29
CA ARG A 382 -22.24 11.66 -0.67
C ARG A 382 -23.05 12.63 -1.52
N ILE A 383 -23.68 12.10 -2.55
CA ILE A 383 -24.71 12.78 -3.31
C ILE A 383 -25.96 11.89 -3.32
N ASP A 384 -27.12 12.51 -3.05
CA ASP A 384 -28.39 11.80 -3.09
C ASP A 384 -28.90 11.60 -4.54
N ASP A 385 -30.02 10.92 -4.70
CA ASP A 385 -30.59 10.65 -6.03
C ASP A 385 -31.12 11.92 -6.74
N ALA A 386 -31.35 12.98 -6.00
CA ALA A 386 -31.76 14.28 -6.52
C ALA A 386 -30.58 15.18 -6.90
N GLY A 387 -29.32 14.73 -6.65
CA GLY A 387 -28.12 15.50 -6.94
C GLY A 387 -27.71 16.46 -5.83
N ASN A 388 -28.28 16.37 -4.62
CA ASN A 388 -27.89 17.21 -3.50
C ASN A 388 -26.73 16.62 -2.70
N TRP A 389 -25.90 17.50 -2.16
CA TRP A 389 -24.79 17.13 -1.30
C TRP A 389 -25.26 16.67 0.08
N SER A 390 -24.64 15.65 0.61
CA SER A 390 -24.84 15.12 1.96
C SER A 390 -23.49 14.94 2.67
N VAL A 391 -23.27 15.76 3.70
CA VAL A 391 -22.10 15.65 4.59
C VAL A 391 -22.53 14.83 5.80
N VAL A 392 -22.05 13.61 5.87
CA VAL A 392 -22.33 12.66 6.96
C VAL A 392 -21.13 12.64 7.90
N GLU A 393 -21.32 13.26 9.06
CA GLU A 393 -20.35 13.20 10.16
C GLU A 393 -20.36 11.79 10.76
N VAL A 394 -19.18 11.21 10.91
CA VAL A 394 -19.02 9.93 11.59
C VAL A 394 -18.28 10.18 12.88
N ARG A 395 -18.85 9.75 13.99
CA ARG A 395 -18.28 9.99 15.31
C ARG A 395 -16.92 9.28 15.43
N PRO A 396 -15.81 10.01 15.59
CA PRO A 396 -14.49 9.43 15.65
C PRO A 396 -14.28 8.63 16.93
N ARG A 397 -13.31 7.71 16.90
CA ARG A 397 -12.85 7.07 18.13
C ARG A 397 -11.99 8.06 18.90
N VAL A 398 -12.24 8.17 20.21
CA VAL A 398 -11.44 9.03 21.09
C VAL A 398 -10.05 8.42 21.24
N THR A 399 -9.03 9.13 20.79
CA THR A 399 -7.63 8.69 20.84
C THR A 399 -6.84 9.32 21.99
N GLY A 400 -7.36 10.39 22.58
CA GLY A 400 -6.63 11.23 23.51
C GLY A 400 -5.62 12.16 22.82
N SER A 401 -5.67 12.26 21.49
CA SER A 401 -4.82 13.11 20.67
C SER A 401 -5.66 13.81 19.61
N ASP A 402 -5.49 15.11 19.51
CA ASP A 402 -6.10 16.00 18.52
C ASP A 402 -5.32 16.07 17.19
N LEU A 403 -4.44 15.10 16.97
CA LEU A 403 -3.60 14.98 15.78
C LEU A 403 -3.88 13.66 15.03
N LYS A 404 -5.03 13.04 15.28
CA LYS A 404 -5.34 11.75 14.68
C LYS A 404 -6.85 11.54 14.54
N PHE A 405 -7.29 11.42 13.30
CA PHE A 405 -8.60 10.89 12.97
C PHE A 405 -8.54 9.34 12.97
N GLU A 406 -9.15 8.70 13.95
CA GLU A 406 -9.26 7.25 14.00
C GLU A 406 -10.64 6.82 13.50
N ALA A 407 -10.68 6.42 12.24
CA ALA A 407 -11.91 6.03 11.56
C ALA A 407 -12.58 4.83 12.26
N PRO A 408 -13.85 4.95 12.70
CA PRO A 408 -14.60 3.83 13.22
C PRO A 408 -15.09 2.92 12.09
N GLN A 409 -15.52 1.69 12.41
CA GLN A 409 -16.02 0.74 11.42
C GLN A 409 -17.19 1.31 10.60
N GLU A 410 -18.04 2.13 11.21
CA GLU A 410 -19.17 2.80 10.55
C GLU A 410 -18.74 3.65 9.35
N LEU A 411 -17.59 4.34 9.44
CA LEU A 411 -17.06 5.11 8.32
C LEU A 411 -16.71 4.19 7.14
N PHE A 412 -16.09 3.05 7.41
CA PHE A 412 -15.76 2.10 6.36
C PHE A 412 -17.03 1.49 5.73
N ASP A 413 -18.01 1.12 6.53
CA ASP A 413 -19.27 0.55 6.03
C ASP A 413 -20.02 1.55 5.14
N GLN A 414 -19.92 2.83 5.43
CA GLN A 414 -20.51 3.90 4.61
C GLN A 414 -19.59 4.36 3.47
N GLY A 415 -18.29 4.22 3.61
CA GLY A 415 -17.27 4.80 2.75
C GLY A 415 -17.21 4.20 1.34
N TYR A 416 -17.55 2.91 1.20
CA TYR A 416 -17.44 2.23 -0.09
C TYR A 416 -18.34 2.78 -1.21
N THR A 417 -19.40 3.48 -0.87
CA THR A 417 -20.29 4.17 -1.81
C THR A 417 -20.16 5.70 -1.75
N ALA A 418 -19.29 6.22 -0.89
CA ALA A 418 -19.10 7.64 -0.71
C ALA A 418 -18.24 8.25 -1.83
N LEU A 419 -18.55 9.51 -2.18
CA LEU A 419 -17.77 10.30 -3.12
C LEU A 419 -16.41 10.66 -2.54
N PHE A 420 -16.39 11.14 -1.29
CA PHE A 420 -15.18 11.47 -0.53
C PHE A 420 -15.26 10.96 0.89
N HIS A 421 -14.11 10.54 1.41
CA HIS A 421 -13.85 10.50 2.83
C HIS A 421 -13.20 11.83 3.22
N PHE A 422 -13.51 12.36 4.41
CA PHE A 422 -12.91 13.61 4.82
C PHE A 422 -12.62 13.65 6.31
N HIS A 423 -11.66 14.50 6.70
CA HIS A 423 -11.39 14.88 8.08
C HIS A 423 -10.95 16.35 8.15
N LEU A 424 -10.88 16.87 9.37
CA LEU A 424 -10.62 18.28 9.65
C LEU A 424 -9.31 18.41 10.44
N HIS A 425 -8.46 19.34 10.02
CA HIS A 425 -7.33 19.81 10.81
C HIS A 425 -7.76 21.13 11.50
N ALA A 426 -8.44 20.99 12.64
CA ALA A 426 -9.10 22.09 13.33
C ALA A 426 -8.57 22.34 14.75
N GLN A 427 -7.36 21.87 15.08
CA GLN A 427 -6.74 22.02 16.39
C GLN A 427 -6.65 23.48 16.82
N GLU A 428 -6.41 24.37 15.87
CA GLU A 428 -6.34 25.83 16.06
C GLU A 428 -6.95 26.54 14.82
N PHE A 429 -7.40 27.80 15.00
CA PHE A 429 -7.89 28.60 13.86
C PHE A 429 -6.79 29.07 12.92
N GLU A 430 -5.54 29.12 13.37
CA GLU A 430 -4.37 29.47 12.57
C GLU A 430 -3.48 28.23 12.35
N ASN A 431 -4.07 27.18 11.80
CA ASN A 431 -3.45 25.88 11.67
C ASN A 431 -2.77 25.67 10.29
N GLY A 432 -2.44 26.76 9.59
CA GLY A 432 -1.90 26.71 8.23
C GLY A 432 -0.63 25.88 8.06
N GLY A 433 0.17 25.70 9.13
CA GLY A 433 1.33 24.81 9.12
C GLY A 433 1.00 23.32 8.94
N TYR A 434 -0.26 22.95 9.11
CA TYR A 434 -0.81 21.59 8.96
C TYR A 434 -1.79 21.51 7.79
N ALA A 435 -1.80 22.50 6.87
CA ALA A 435 -2.61 22.41 5.66
C ALA A 435 -2.15 21.25 4.79
N GLY A 436 -3.11 20.53 4.23
CA GLY A 436 -2.87 19.34 3.42
C GLY A 436 -2.74 18.04 4.21
N PRO A 437 -2.71 16.91 3.51
CA PRO A 437 -2.65 15.58 4.12
C PRO A 437 -1.24 15.26 4.64
N HIS A 438 -1.17 14.57 5.78
CA HIS A 438 0.04 14.06 6.38
C HIS A 438 0.30 12.58 6.01
N MET A 439 1.38 11.99 6.54
CA MET A 439 1.74 10.60 6.28
C MET A 439 0.67 9.60 6.70
N GLY A 440 0.02 9.86 7.83
CA GLY A 440 -1.10 9.04 8.30
C GLY A 440 -2.25 9.02 7.31
N ASP A 441 -2.53 10.16 6.70
CA ASP A 441 -3.62 10.35 5.73
C ASP A 441 -3.32 9.63 4.42
N PHE A 442 -2.06 9.68 3.94
CA PHE A 442 -1.65 8.86 2.80
C PHE A 442 -1.66 7.36 3.12
N GLY A 443 -1.28 6.97 4.34
CA GLY A 443 -1.43 5.60 4.83
C GLY A 443 -2.88 5.14 4.77
N TYR A 444 -3.81 5.99 5.21
CA TYR A 444 -5.24 5.76 5.10
C TYR A 444 -5.69 5.64 3.64
N ALA A 445 -5.37 6.62 2.79
CA ALA A 445 -5.73 6.61 1.38
C ALA A 445 -5.14 5.40 0.62
N ASN A 446 -3.91 4.98 0.93
CA ASN A 446 -3.29 3.79 0.37
C ASN A 446 -4.04 2.51 0.77
N SER A 447 -4.48 2.40 2.02
CA SER A 447 -5.16 1.21 2.54
C SER A 447 -6.63 1.12 2.12
N THR A 448 -7.32 2.26 1.99
CA THR A 448 -8.74 2.32 1.64
C THR A 448 -9.01 2.50 0.15
N ARG A 449 -8.04 3.02 -0.59
CA ARG A 449 -8.21 3.46 -2.00
C ARG A 449 -9.29 4.53 -2.18
N ALA A 450 -9.68 5.24 -1.14
CA ALA A 450 -10.69 6.28 -1.21
C ALA A 450 -10.17 7.56 -1.88
N ASN A 451 -11.10 8.36 -2.42
CA ASN A 451 -10.87 9.78 -2.66
C ASN A 451 -11.07 10.51 -1.35
N CYS A 452 -10.12 11.35 -0.97
CA CYS A 452 -10.12 11.98 0.33
C CYS A 452 -10.08 13.51 0.21
N LEU A 453 -10.68 14.20 1.18
CA LEU A 453 -10.54 15.62 1.38
C LEU A 453 -10.02 15.87 2.79
N VAL A 454 -9.13 16.86 2.94
CA VAL A 454 -8.78 17.42 4.24
C VAL A 454 -9.07 18.90 4.23
N MET A 455 -9.72 19.39 5.30
CA MET A 455 -10.02 20.80 5.48
C MET A 455 -9.28 21.31 6.69
N THR A 456 -8.49 22.35 6.49
CA THR A 456 -7.62 22.91 7.55
C THR A 456 -8.00 24.35 7.83
N PHE A 457 -8.25 24.70 9.08
CA PHE A 457 -8.39 26.10 9.46
C PHE A 457 -7.08 26.85 9.24
N VAL A 458 -7.05 27.77 8.30
CA VAL A 458 -5.94 28.70 8.07
C VAL A 458 -6.19 30.06 8.71
N ARG A 459 -7.46 30.35 9.00
CA ARG A 459 -7.96 31.46 9.80
C ARG A 459 -9.31 31.05 10.37
N ARG A 460 -9.79 31.78 11.37
CA ARG A 460 -11.09 31.51 12.01
C ARG A 460 -12.28 31.46 11.04
N ASP A 461 -12.25 32.25 9.97
CA ASP A 461 -13.27 32.35 8.95
C ASP A 461 -12.90 31.67 7.63
N THR A 462 -11.77 30.96 7.57
CA THR A 462 -11.22 30.45 6.34
C THR A 462 -10.63 29.06 6.54
N MET A 463 -11.04 28.10 5.72
CA MET A 463 -10.44 26.77 5.62
C MET A 463 -9.71 26.60 4.30
N ASN A 464 -8.54 25.96 4.27
CA ASN A 464 -7.94 25.37 3.09
C ASN A 464 -8.59 24.02 2.82
N VAL A 465 -8.67 23.63 1.55
CA VAL A 465 -9.24 22.35 1.13
C VAL A 465 -8.25 21.65 0.21
N ASP A 466 -7.87 20.43 0.56
CA ASP A 466 -6.99 19.62 -0.24
C ASP A 466 -7.67 18.32 -0.63
N PHE A 467 -7.61 17.99 -1.93
CA PHE A 467 -7.95 16.67 -2.44
C PHE A 467 -6.70 15.80 -2.41
N TYR A 468 -6.83 14.56 -1.92
CA TYR A 468 -5.74 13.59 -1.96
C TYR A 468 -6.25 12.17 -2.16
N ARG A 469 -5.35 11.29 -2.62
CA ARG A 469 -5.60 9.86 -2.81
C ARG A 469 -4.33 9.03 -2.68
N HIS A 470 -4.47 7.72 -2.74
CA HIS A 470 -3.33 6.80 -2.84
C HIS A 470 -2.40 7.13 -4.03
N GLY A 471 -1.16 6.59 -3.98
CA GLY A 471 -0.13 6.92 -4.96
C GLY A 471 0.38 8.36 -4.83
N PRO A 472 0.34 8.85 -3.67
CA PRO A 472 0.33 10.11 -2.92
C PRO A 472 0.14 11.36 -3.79
N LEU A 473 -0.93 11.36 -4.57
CA LEU A 473 -1.42 12.56 -5.25
C LEU A 473 -2.12 13.46 -4.23
N VAL A 474 -1.79 14.74 -4.23
CA VAL A 474 -2.49 15.80 -3.49
C VAL A 474 -2.66 17.03 -4.38
N ILE A 475 -3.81 17.67 -4.31
CA ILE A 475 -4.13 18.89 -5.08
C ILE A 475 -4.75 19.89 -4.12
N ASP A 476 -4.08 21.03 -3.93
CA ASP A 476 -4.64 22.19 -3.22
C ASP A 476 -5.81 22.78 -4.04
N LEU A 477 -7.01 22.70 -3.52
CA LEU A 477 -8.23 23.24 -4.10
C LEU A 477 -8.48 24.70 -3.68
N GLY A 478 -7.58 25.29 -2.91
CA GLY A 478 -7.64 26.64 -2.41
C GLY A 478 -8.49 26.79 -1.15
N THR A 479 -8.68 28.04 -0.75
CA THR A 479 -9.39 28.36 0.48
C THR A 479 -10.87 28.64 0.24
N VAL A 480 -11.65 28.36 1.27
CA VAL A 480 -13.10 28.70 1.35
C VAL A 480 -13.37 29.53 2.59
N LYS A 481 -14.26 30.50 2.46
CA LYS A 481 -14.66 31.37 3.58
C LYS A 481 -15.93 30.85 4.21
N ARG A 482 -16.05 31.10 5.50
CA ARG A 482 -17.31 30.88 6.24
C ARG A 482 -18.46 31.61 5.52
N PRO A 483 -19.63 30.99 5.31
CA PRO A 483 -20.77 31.62 4.68
C PRO A 483 -21.36 32.76 5.52
#